data_1654678bfb704ca342af7e21cf1b20fd
#
_entry.id   1654678bfb704ca342af7e21cf1b20fd
#
_cell.length_a   1.000
_cell.length_b   1.000
_cell.length_c   1.000
_cell.angle_alpha   90.00
_cell.angle_beta   90.00
_cell.angle_gamma   90.00
#
_symmetry.space_group_name_H-M   'P 1'
#
loop_
_entity.id
_entity.type
_entity.pdbx_description
1 polymer ?
#
loop_
_entity_poly.entity_id
_entity_poly.type
_entity_poly.pdbx_seq_one_letter_code
_entity_poly.pdbx_strand_id
1 'polypeptide(L)'
;MVSGDCMAIKTAEYAHDFLDRNDKDYIESFDFFESDWIKTGMKGDRLYYRHFLNERTHKYWFYKLFEWQKRLGLKRKIPSDLQVMIRSQWWCLRRLTIEKILEFCQKRKDILRFFSTTWIPDETFFQTLTRHLVPEVQIECRTQTYLMFSDYGMPINFYNDHYDMLLSQDFLFARKISPEASELRERLGALWAAKGVNFRISEEGRSLYNFLAGRGRIGRRFAMRFWEAESTLGRERELLIILCKKWHVAKRVVDRIRKTTDIAAVEYLFNEENTPLPDLGGIQASLSKRTRHRRALVRMLFDYFKTDRMIVCINPGNIELLHDFFADRSKTALLEVECNYDDDYLLGHALRVGLAGEMTPEDTLRRLLPTMRQDLEFEMDRIRDSGFTPYYQLRQSGTADENTASLEKFLAVPHDTAKEIAETPHLFED
;
A
#
# COMPACT_ATOMS: atom_id res chain seq x y z
N MET A 1 1.73 -25.38 9.07
CA MET A 1 3.19 -25.42 8.80
C MET A 1 3.79 -24.06 9.08
N VAL A 2 4.87 -23.98 9.83
CA VAL A 2 5.66 -22.77 10.12
C VAL A 2 7.15 -23.06 9.92
N SER A 3 7.97 -22.04 9.73
CA SER A 3 9.44 -22.17 9.61
C SER A 3 10.15 -21.37 10.69
N GLY A 4 11.47 -21.45 10.77
CA GLY A 4 12.28 -20.70 11.73
C GLY A 4 12.18 -19.18 11.61
N ASP A 5 11.74 -18.65 10.45
CA ASP A 5 11.53 -17.22 10.21
C ASP A 5 10.08 -16.78 10.47
N CYS A 6 9.20 -17.70 10.93
CA CYS A 6 7.82 -17.38 11.26
C CYS A 6 7.68 -17.05 12.74
N MET A 7 6.78 -16.11 13.05
CA MET A 7 6.31 -15.88 14.42
C MET A 7 4.79 -15.69 14.45
N ALA A 8 4.17 -16.00 15.58
CA ALA A 8 2.77 -15.71 15.80
C ALA A 8 2.55 -14.20 15.90
N ILE A 9 1.44 -13.73 15.31
CA ILE A 9 1.00 -12.33 15.35
C ILE A 9 -0.36 -12.19 16.06
N LYS A 10 -0.78 -13.25 16.71
CA LYS A 10 -1.93 -13.34 17.61
C LYS A 10 -1.51 -14.06 18.89
N THR A 11 -2.34 -13.99 19.92
CA THR A 11 -2.13 -14.78 21.15
C THR A 11 -2.41 -16.26 20.91
N ALA A 12 -1.87 -17.12 21.76
CA ALA A 12 -2.20 -18.55 21.72
C ALA A 12 -3.71 -18.77 21.92
N GLU A 13 -4.33 -18.05 22.85
CA GLU A 13 -5.77 -18.08 23.10
C GLU A 13 -6.57 -17.76 21.82
N TYR A 14 -6.25 -16.65 21.15
CA TYR A 14 -6.91 -16.28 19.90
C TYR A 14 -6.73 -17.35 18.81
N ALA A 15 -5.53 -17.91 18.68
CA ALA A 15 -5.23 -18.92 17.67
C ALA A 15 -6.01 -20.23 17.92
N HIS A 16 -6.12 -20.68 19.18
CA HIS A 16 -6.93 -21.84 19.56
C HIS A 16 -8.41 -21.57 19.30
N ASP A 17 -8.95 -20.47 19.79
CA ASP A 17 -10.34 -20.07 19.56
C ASP A 17 -10.70 -19.98 18.09
N PHE A 18 -9.80 -19.46 17.27
CA PHE A 18 -9.98 -19.38 15.83
C PHE A 18 -10.07 -20.76 15.19
N LEU A 19 -9.15 -21.67 15.53
CA LEU A 19 -9.10 -23.02 14.97
C LEU A 19 -10.27 -23.89 15.46
N ASP A 20 -10.70 -23.72 16.71
CA ASP A 20 -11.82 -24.46 17.28
C ASP A 20 -13.17 -24.07 16.66
N ARG A 21 -13.32 -22.78 16.30
CA ARG A 21 -14.53 -22.29 15.62
C ARG A 21 -14.59 -22.62 14.12
N ASN A 22 -13.43 -22.85 13.50
CA ASN A 22 -13.30 -23.00 12.05
C ASN A 22 -12.66 -24.35 11.72
N ASP A 23 -13.45 -25.43 11.75
CA ASP A 23 -12.99 -26.80 11.44
C ASP A 23 -12.78 -27.01 9.92
N LYS A 24 -11.79 -26.32 9.36
CA LYS A 24 -11.41 -26.37 7.95
C LYS A 24 -9.91 -26.58 7.76
N ASP A 25 -9.55 -27.04 6.58
CA ASP A 25 -8.17 -27.05 6.10
C ASP A 25 -7.85 -25.75 5.39
N TYR A 26 -6.81 -25.06 5.83
CA TYR A 26 -6.34 -23.80 5.26
C TYR A 26 -5.13 -24.06 4.36
N ILE A 27 -5.36 -24.04 3.06
CA ILE A 27 -4.30 -24.25 2.06
C ILE A 27 -4.71 -23.61 0.73
N GLU A 28 -3.86 -22.76 0.18
CA GLU A 28 -4.04 -22.26 -1.19
C GLU A 28 -3.76 -23.41 -2.18
N SER A 29 -4.70 -23.65 -3.12
CA SER A 29 -4.63 -24.77 -4.04
C SER A 29 -5.31 -24.41 -5.36
N PHE A 30 -4.52 -24.17 -6.41
CA PHE A 30 -4.98 -23.80 -7.75
C PHE A 30 -4.45 -24.79 -8.77
N ASP A 31 -5.17 -24.99 -9.87
CA ASP A 31 -4.68 -25.87 -10.94
C ASP A 31 -3.29 -25.46 -11.42
N PHE A 32 -2.40 -26.42 -11.53
CA PHE A 32 -1.00 -26.17 -11.87
C PHE A 32 -0.82 -25.51 -13.24
N PHE A 33 -1.60 -25.90 -14.23
CA PHE A 33 -1.46 -25.42 -15.60
C PHE A 33 -2.16 -24.09 -15.83
N GLU A 34 -3.23 -23.82 -15.09
CA GLU A 34 -3.97 -22.55 -15.14
C GLU A 34 -3.33 -21.45 -14.28
N SER A 35 -2.70 -21.85 -13.17
CA SER A 35 -2.10 -20.92 -12.21
C SER A 35 -0.96 -20.09 -12.81
N ASP A 36 -0.91 -18.82 -12.47
CA ASP A 36 0.18 -17.88 -12.75
C ASP A 36 1.25 -17.80 -11.64
N TRP A 37 1.23 -18.73 -10.68
CA TRP A 37 2.17 -18.79 -9.56
C TRP A 37 3.63 -18.83 -9.99
N ILE A 38 3.94 -19.66 -11.01
CA ILE A 38 5.27 -19.73 -11.61
C ILE A 38 5.38 -18.68 -12.71
N LYS A 39 6.07 -17.58 -12.42
CA LYS A 39 6.16 -16.41 -13.31
C LYS A 39 7.31 -16.48 -14.33
N THR A 40 8.31 -17.34 -14.12
CA THR A 40 9.51 -17.40 -14.96
C THR A 40 9.86 -18.84 -15.29
N GLY A 41 10.07 -19.14 -16.57
CA GLY A 41 10.65 -20.39 -17.10
C GLY A 41 10.10 -21.69 -16.51
N MET A 42 10.44 -22.82 -17.01
CA MET A 42 10.27 -24.15 -16.42
C MET A 42 8.89 -24.50 -15.76
N LYS A 43 7.76 -23.86 -16.15
CA LYS A 43 6.45 -24.15 -15.54
C LYS A 43 6.13 -25.66 -15.67
N GLY A 44 5.85 -26.15 -16.86
CA GLY A 44 5.55 -27.56 -17.11
C GLY A 44 6.74 -28.48 -16.83
N ASP A 45 7.94 -28.00 -17.02
CA ASP A 45 9.18 -28.76 -16.86
C ASP A 45 9.41 -29.22 -15.41
N ARG A 46 8.84 -28.55 -14.42
CA ARG A 46 8.83 -29.00 -13.00
C ARG A 46 8.20 -30.39 -12.86
N LEU A 47 7.18 -30.69 -13.63
CA LEU A 47 6.41 -31.95 -13.56
C LEU A 47 6.90 -32.98 -14.57
N TYR A 48 7.29 -32.57 -15.78
CA TYR A 48 7.66 -33.49 -16.87
C TYR A 48 9.05 -34.08 -16.72
N TYR A 49 9.96 -33.42 -15.98
CA TYR A 49 11.32 -33.96 -15.81
C TYR A 49 11.60 -34.30 -14.34
N ARG A 50 12.63 -35.11 -14.12
CA ARG A 50 13.02 -35.52 -12.77
C ARG A 50 14.15 -34.64 -12.27
N HIS A 51 13.98 -34.09 -11.09
CA HIS A 51 14.94 -33.24 -10.41
C HIS A 51 15.48 -33.96 -9.19
N PHE A 52 16.70 -34.51 -9.29
CA PHE A 52 17.32 -35.33 -8.24
C PHE A 52 18.20 -34.56 -7.30
N LEU A 53 18.61 -33.33 -7.68
CA LEU A 53 19.55 -32.51 -6.95
C LEU A 53 18.87 -31.24 -6.44
N ASN A 54 19.38 -30.73 -5.32
CA ASN A 54 18.94 -29.41 -4.83
C ASN A 54 19.63 -28.31 -5.67
N GLU A 55 18.83 -27.46 -6.29
CA GLU A 55 19.31 -26.35 -7.13
C GLU A 55 20.26 -25.40 -6.35
N ARG A 56 20.00 -25.14 -5.07
CA ARG A 56 20.77 -24.18 -4.27
C ARG A 56 22.20 -24.67 -4.02
N THR A 57 22.38 -25.97 -3.83
CA THR A 57 23.69 -26.56 -3.50
C THR A 57 24.42 -27.09 -4.74
N HIS A 58 23.69 -27.52 -5.76
CA HIS A 58 24.27 -28.19 -6.94
C HIS A 58 23.76 -27.56 -8.24
N LYS A 59 23.72 -26.25 -8.34
CA LYS A 59 23.11 -25.49 -9.43
C LYS A 59 23.56 -25.94 -10.82
N TYR A 60 24.86 -26.11 -11.04
CA TYR A 60 25.40 -26.51 -12.33
C TYR A 60 24.90 -27.89 -12.77
N TRP A 61 25.01 -28.90 -11.90
CA TRP A 61 24.58 -30.24 -12.20
C TRP A 61 23.05 -30.38 -12.30
N PHE A 62 22.30 -29.61 -11.52
CA PHE A 62 20.86 -29.53 -11.59
C PHE A 62 20.39 -29.17 -13.02
N TYR A 63 20.89 -28.06 -13.56
CA TYR A 63 20.53 -27.64 -14.93
C TYR A 63 21.12 -28.57 -16.01
N LYS A 64 22.31 -29.09 -15.83
CA LYS A 64 22.93 -29.98 -16.80
C LYS A 64 22.17 -31.31 -16.95
N LEU A 65 21.73 -31.92 -15.86
CA LEU A 65 20.91 -33.13 -15.86
C LEU A 65 19.51 -32.85 -16.45
N PHE A 66 18.94 -31.68 -16.16
CA PHE A 66 17.69 -31.27 -16.76
C PHE A 66 17.79 -31.13 -18.29
N GLU A 67 18.80 -30.42 -18.80
CA GLU A 67 19.04 -30.28 -20.25
C GLU A 67 19.30 -31.60 -20.93
N TRP A 68 20.00 -32.55 -20.29
CA TRP A 68 20.19 -33.89 -20.78
C TRP A 68 18.86 -34.64 -20.96
N GLN A 69 18.01 -34.61 -19.95
CA GLN A 69 16.68 -35.22 -20.04
C GLN A 69 15.87 -34.63 -21.20
N LYS A 70 15.94 -33.30 -21.40
CA LYS A 70 15.27 -32.64 -22.53
C LYS A 70 15.77 -33.13 -23.88
N ARG A 71 17.10 -33.20 -24.06
CA ARG A 71 17.72 -33.65 -25.31
C ARG A 71 17.39 -35.13 -25.65
N LEU A 72 17.28 -35.96 -24.60
CA LEU A 72 16.94 -37.38 -24.77
C LEU A 72 15.42 -37.62 -24.77
N GLY A 73 14.60 -36.61 -24.64
CA GLY A 73 13.14 -36.75 -24.63
C GLY A 73 12.59 -37.52 -23.44
N LEU A 74 13.32 -37.58 -22.30
CA LEU A 74 12.97 -38.39 -21.12
C LEU A 74 11.85 -37.77 -20.28
N LYS A 75 10.74 -37.39 -20.91
CA LYS A 75 9.54 -36.92 -20.21
C LYS A 75 8.87 -38.04 -19.44
N ARG A 76 8.53 -37.77 -18.16
CA ARG A 76 7.68 -38.68 -17.38
C ARG A 76 6.20 -38.32 -17.53
N LYS A 77 5.36 -39.32 -17.36
CA LYS A 77 3.92 -39.09 -17.31
C LYS A 77 3.51 -38.55 -15.95
N ILE A 78 2.62 -37.57 -15.96
CA ILE A 78 1.95 -37.07 -14.76
C ILE A 78 0.87 -38.10 -14.40
N PRO A 79 0.67 -38.43 -13.11
CA PRO A 79 -0.41 -39.34 -12.72
C PRO A 79 -1.76 -38.82 -13.21
N SER A 80 -2.47 -39.63 -14.00
CA SER A 80 -3.70 -39.20 -14.67
C SER A 80 -4.93 -39.12 -13.76
N ASP A 81 -4.84 -39.76 -12.62
CA ASP A 81 -5.89 -39.77 -11.57
C ASP A 81 -5.77 -38.61 -10.57
N LEU A 82 -4.75 -37.76 -10.72
CA LEU A 82 -4.53 -36.59 -9.89
C LEU A 82 -4.55 -35.28 -10.70
N GLN A 83 -5.35 -34.34 -10.30
CA GLN A 83 -5.21 -32.96 -10.73
C GLN A 83 -4.11 -32.30 -9.94
N VAL A 84 -2.97 -32.02 -10.57
CA VAL A 84 -1.84 -31.40 -9.88
C VAL A 84 -2.17 -29.94 -9.55
N MET A 85 -2.07 -29.61 -8.28
CA MET A 85 -2.33 -28.28 -7.77
C MET A 85 -1.02 -27.59 -7.37
N ILE A 86 -1.03 -26.25 -7.35
CA ILE A 86 0.14 -25.45 -7.00
C ILE A 86 -0.26 -24.21 -6.23
N ARG A 87 0.53 -23.83 -5.26
CA ARG A 87 0.59 -22.52 -4.60
C ARG A 87 1.69 -22.50 -3.54
N SER A 88 1.53 -21.55 -2.61
CA SER A 88 2.42 -21.36 -1.45
C SER A 88 2.54 -22.64 -0.60
N GLN A 89 3.73 -22.91 -0.08
CA GLN A 89 4.00 -24.05 0.80
C GLN A 89 3.36 -23.94 2.20
N TRP A 90 2.73 -22.81 2.53
CA TRP A 90 2.21 -22.53 3.86
C TRP A 90 0.78 -23.02 3.98
N TRP A 91 0.54 -23.92 4.93
CA TRP A 91 -0.76 -24.50 5.17
C TRP A 91 -1.01 -24.75 6.67
N CYS A 92 -2.28 -24.82 7.04
CA CYS A 92 -2.75 -25.28 8.35
C CYS A 92 -3.81 -26.36 8.10
N LEU A 93 -3.43 -27.62 8.21
CA LEU A 93 -4.28 -28.76 7.94
C LEU A 93 -4.73 -29.41 9.23
N ARG A 94 -5.97 -29.90 9.24
CA ARG A 94 -6.51 -30.69 10.33
C ARG A 94 -5.75 -32.01 10.45
N ARG A 95 -5.71 -32.54 11.67
CA ARG A 95 -5.06 -33.82 11.95
C ARG A 95 -5.62 -34.94 11.07
N LEU A 96 -6.94 -35.02 10.92
CA LEU A 96 -7.61 -36.03 10.07
C LEU A 96 -7.13 -35.95 8.61
N THR A 97 -6.92 -34.77 8.10
CA THR A 97 -6.41 -34.56 6.73
C THR A 97 -4.98 -35.08 6.58
N ILE A 98 -4.12 -34.80 7.57
CA ILE A 98 -2.75 -35.33 7.57
C ILE A 98 -2.75 -36.86 7.64
N GLU A 99 -3.59 -37.47 8.48
CA GLU A 99 -3.73 -38.92 8.59
C GLU A 99 -4.17 -39.54 7.25
N LYS A 100 -5.15 -38.94 6.55
CA LYS A 100 -5.56 -39.37 5.20
C LYS A 100 -4.42 -39.27 4.18
N ILE A 101 -3.64 -38.19 4.20
CA ILE A 101 -2.49 -38.00 3.33
C ILE A 101 -1.43 -39.10 3.59
N LEU A 102 -1.13 -39.39 4.84
CA LEU A 102 -0.17 -40.44 5.21
C LEU A 102 -0.65 -41.82 4.74
N GLU A 103 -1.90 -42.18 4.99
CA GLU A 103 -2.49 -43.43 4.54
C GLU A 103 -2.46 -43.53 3.00
N PHE A 104 -2.83 -42.49 2.28
CA PHE A 104 -2.76 -42.42 0.84
C PHE A 104 -1.33 -42.67 0.32
N CYS A 105 -0.34 -42.02 0.93
CA CYS A 105 1.06 -42.16 0.57
C CYS A 105 1.61 -43.57 0.86
N GLN A 106 1.10 -44.26 1.89
CA GLN A 106 1.48 -45.67 2.13
C GLN A 106 0.99 -46.62 1.02
N LYS A 107 -0.20 -46.34 0.47
CA LYS A 107 -0.80 -47.12 -0.62
C LYS A 107 -0.26 -46.72 -2.00
N ARG A 108 0.00 -45.43 -2.22
CA ARG A 108 0.40 -44.85 -3.51
C ARG A 108 1.86 -44.38 -3.51
N LYS A 109 2.77 -45.37 -3.45
CA LYS A 109 4.22 -45.09 -3.48
C LYS A 109 4.69 -44.51 -4.82
N ASP A 110 3.95 -44.72 -5.89
CA ASP A 110 4.17 -44.08 -7.18
C ASP A 110 4.02 -42.56 -7.11
N ILE A 111 3.02 -42.06 -6.37
CA ILE A 111 2.78 -40.64 -6.15
C ILE A 111 3.90 -40.03 -5.32
N LEU A 112 4.31 -40.68 -4.22
CA LEU A 112 5.47 -40.24 -3.44
C LEU A 112 6.73 -40.13 -4.31
N ARG A 113 7.02 -41.14 -5.16
CA ARG A 113 8.16 -41.13 -6.08
C ARG A 113 8.03 -40.02 -7.14
N PHE A 114 6.82 -39.72 -7.59
CA PHE A 114 6.57 -38.64 -8.52
C PHE A 114 6.94 -37.30 -7.90
N PHE A 115 6.40 -36.96 -6.71
CA PHE A 115 6.67 -35.69 -6.05
C PHE A 115 8.09 -35.60 -5.48
N SER A 116 8.72 -36.71 -5.03
CA SER A 116 10.11 -36.66 -4.54
C SER A 116 11.14 -36.23 -5.58
N THR A 117 10.80 -36.33 -6.85
CA THR A 117 11.63 -35.88 -7.98
C THR A 117 11.02 -34.72 -8.74
N THR A 118 10.01 -34.06 -8.18
CA THR A 118 9.45 -32.81 -8.69
C THR A 118 10.28 -31.63 -8.17
N TRP A 119 10.50 -30.61 -8.98
CA TRP A 119 11.21 -29.41 -8.52
C TRP A 119 10.28 -28.58 -7.64
N ILE A 120 10.74 -28.23 -6.43
CA ILE A 120 10.00 -27.53 -5.39
C ILE A 120 8.67 -28.24 -5.07
N PRO A 121 8.75 -29.49 -4.56
CA PRO A 121 7.57 -30.33 -4.34
C PRO A 121 6.63 -29.79 -3.25
N ASP A 122 7.14 -29.00 -2.32
CA ASP A 122 6.41 -28.36 -1.23
C ASP A 122 5.37 -27.33 -1.70
N GLU A 123 5.49 -26.84 -2.94
CA GLU A 123 4.49 -25.97 -3.58
C GLU A 123 3.38 -26.76 -4.33
N THR A 124 3.50 -28.08 -4.42
CA THR A 124 2.57 -28.90 -5.23
C THR A 124 2.01 -30.11 -4.47
N PHE A 125 2.80 -30.77 -3.64
CA PHE A 125 2.45 -32.03 -2.98
C PHE A 125 1.24 -31.91 -2.06
N PHE A 126 1.31 -31.06 -1.06
CA PHE A 126 0.21 -30.89 -0.10
C PHE A 126 -1.02 -30.27 -0.76
N GLN A 127 -0.84 -29.34 -1.69
CA GLN A 127 -1.89 -28.70 -2.46
C GLN A 127 -2.69 -29.73 -3.25
N THR A 128 -1.98 -30.64 -3.95
CA THR A 128 -2.57 -31.71 -4.74
C THR A 128 -3.29 -32.74 -3.87
N LEU A 129 -2.62 -33.26 -2.82
CA LEU A 129 -3.21 -34.31 -2.02
C LEU A 129 -4.38 -33.83 -1.16
N THR A 130 -4.32 -32.61 -0.62
CA THR A 130 -5.46 -32.05 0.12
C THR A 130 -6.67 -31.91 -0.82
N ARG A 131 -6.47 -31.36 -2.01
CA ARG A 131 -7.54 -31.20 -3.00
C ARG A 131 -8.13 -32.55 -3.46
N HIS A 132 -7.30 -33.60 -3.54
CA HIS A 132 -7.72 -34.94 -3.94
C HIS A 132 -8.49 -35.69 -2.84
N LEU A 133 -8.09 -35.50 -1.55
CA LEU A 133 -8.58 -36.34 -0.45
C LEU A 133 -9.66 -35.66 0.42
N VAL A 134 -9.82 -34.35 0.29
CA VAL A 134 -10.73 -33.55 1.15
C VAL A 134 -11.78 -32.87 0.25
N PRO A 135 -13.07 -32.91 0.62
CA PRO A 135 -14.11 -32.17 -0.07
C PRO A 135 -13.82 -30.67 -0.09
N GLU A 136 -14.08 -30.02 -1.23
CA GLU A 136 -13.79 -28.58 -1.43
C GLU A 136 -14.42 -27.69 -0.37
N VAL A 137 -15.62 -27.99 0.07
CA VAL A 137 -16.34 -27.25 1.13
C VAL A 137 -15.59 -27.21 2.47
N GLN A 138 -14.70 -28.16 2.71
CA GLN A 138 -13.87 -28.25 3.92
C GLN A 138 -12.51 -27.59 3.76
N ILE A 139 -12.20 -27.04 2.57
CA ILE A 139 -10.94 -26.37 2.27
C ILE A 139 -11.20 -24.86 2.19
N GLU A 140 -10.46 -24.10 2.99
CA GLU A 140 -10.40 -22.65 2.86
C GLU A 140 -9.15 -22.28 2.03
N CYS A 141 -9.36 -21.72 0.84
CA CYS A 141 -8.28 -21.43 -0.11
C CYS A 141 -7.46 -20.21 0.31
N ARG A 142 -6.91 -20.23 1.53
CA ARG A 142 -6.01 -19.21 2.07
C ARG A 142 -4.97 -19.84 3.02
N THR A 143 -3.86 -19.15 3.22
CA THR A 143 -2.90 -19.50 4.27
C THR A 143 -3.20 -18.77 5.57
N GLN A 144 -2.79 -19.34 6.71
CA GLN A 144 -2.81 -18.68 8.02
C GLN A 144 -1.49 -17.96 8.35
N THR A 145 -0.56 -17.91 7.41
CA THR A 145 0.71 -17.20 7.54
C THR A 145 0.70 -15.96 6.64
N TYR A 146 0.80 -14.79 7.27
CA TYR A 146 0.94 -13.52 6.55
C TYR A 146 2.28 -13.47 5.84
N LEU A 147 2.23 -13.25 4.54
CA LEU A 147 3.38 -13.32 3.65
C LEU A 147 3.30 -12.20 2.63
N MET A 148 4.31 -11.35 2.62
CA MET A 148 4.47 -10.31 1.61
C MET A 148 5.66 -10.62 0.71
N PHE A 149 5.51 -10.31 -0.58
CA PHE A 149 6.58 -10.46 -1.57
C PHE A 149 6.93 -9.12 -2.18
N SER A 150 8.21 -8.88 -2.40
CA SER A 150 8.68 -7.78 -3.22
C SER A 150 8.28 -7.97 -4.69
N ASP A 151 8.39 -6.93 -5.49
CA ASP A 151 8.14 -6.97 -6.94
C ASP A 151 9.02 -7.99 -7.67
N TYR A 152 10.14 -8.38 -7.08
CA TYR A 152 11.02 -9.45 -7.59
C TYR A 152 10.62 -10.86 -7.17
N GLY A 153 9.49 -11.02 -6.46
CA GLY A 153 9.04 -12.30 -5.95
C GLY A 153 9.82 -12.81 -4.73
N MET A 154 10.59 -11.93 -4.08
CA MET A 154 11.31 -12.26 -2.84
C MET A 154 10.43 -11.95 -1.63
N PRO A 155 10.39 -12.83 -0.62
CA PRO A 155 9.69 -12.53 0.62
C PRO A 155 10.28 -11.30 1.30
N ILE A 156 9.39 -10.42 1.80
CA ILE A 156 9.77 -9.23 2.59
C ILE A 156 10.13 -9.66 4.02
N ASN A 157 11.14 -9.03 4.59
CA ASN A 157 11.47 -9.16 6.00
C ASN A 157 10.75 -8.06 6.80
N PHE A 158 10.16 -8.46 7.93
CA PHE A 158 9.54 -7.54 8.89
C PHE A 158 10.54 -7.14 9.97
N TYR A 159 10.52 -5.86 10.33
CA TYR A 159 11.41 -5.23 11.32
C TYR A 159 10.60 -4.64 12.49
N ASN A 160 11.27 -3.99 13.44
CA ASN A 160 10.67 -3.52 14.69
C ASN A 160 9.46 -2.59 14.51
N ASP A 161 9.46 -1.76 13.48
CA ASP A 161 8.40 -0.81 13.13
C ASP A 161 7.12 -1.45 12.55
N HIS A 162 7.16 -2.74 12.22
CA HIS A 162 6.01 -3.44 11.64
C HIS A 162 5.05 -4.09 12.67
N TYR A 163 5.30 -3.95 13.97
CA TYR A 163 4.52 -4.63 15.00
C TYR A 163 3.01 -4.38 14.88
N ASP A 164 2.58 -3.14 14.89
CA ASP A 164 1.15 -2.78 14.86
C ASP A 164 0.49 -3.18 13.54
N MET A 165 1.20 -3.04 12.43
CA MET A 165 0.75 -3.49 11.11
C MET A 165 0.53 -5.01 11.08
N LEU A 166 1.43 -5.79 11.68
CA LEU A 166 1.29 -7.24 11.76
C LEU A 166 0.09 -7.66 12.61
N LEU A 167 -0.14 -6.99 13.75
CA LEU A 167 -1.28 -7.28 14.62
C LEU A 167 -2.64 -6.99 13.98
N SER A 168 -2.68 -6.03 13.04
CA SER A 168 -3.89 -5.66 12.32
C SER A 168 -4.29 -6.65 11.22
N GLN A 169 -3.43 -7.60 10.86
CA GLN A 169 -3.72 -8.59 9.82
C GLN A 169 -4.60 -9.73 10.32
N ASP A 170 -5.51 -10.22 9.46
CA ASP A 170 -6.34 -11.40 9.72
C ASP A 170 -5.57 -12.69 9.42
N PHE A 171 -4.48 -12.92 10.18
CA PHE A 171 -3.61 -14.10 10.08
C PHE A 171 -3.13 -14.50 11.48
N LEU A 172 -2.78 -15.76 11.66
CA LEU A 172 -2.25 -16.27 12.95
C LEU A 172 -0.73 -16.10 13.06
N PHE A 173 -0.02 -16.20 11.95
CA PHE A 173 1.43 -16.12 11.87
C PHE A 173 1.87 -15.12 10.80
N ALA A 174 3.11 -14.66 10.86
CA ALA A 174 3.74 -13.85 9.82
C ALA A 174 5.16 -14.35 9.51
N ARG A 175 5.60 -14.08 8.29
CA ARG A 175 6.99 -14.28 7.83
C ARG A 175 7.37 -13.29 6.73
N LYS A 176 8.66 -12.94 6.56
CA LYS A 176 9.79 -13.36 7.38
C LYS A 176 10.02 -12.33 8.47
N ILE A 177 10.07 -12.79 9.70
CA ILE A 177 10.52 -11.91 10.79
C ILE A 177 12.04 -11.86 10.73
N SER A 178 12.61 -10.65 10.59
CA SER A 178 14.06 -10.47 10.51
C SER A 178 14.77 -10.99 11.78
N PRO A 179 15.87 -11.74 11.65
CA PRO A 179 16.70 -12.09 12.80
C PRO A 179 17.23 -10.86 13.55
N GLU A 180 17.41 -9.74 12.85
CA GLU A 180 17.92 -8.47 13.39
C GLU A 180 16.85 -7.64 14.10
N ALA A 181 15.57 -7.99 13.94
CA ALA A 181 14.45 -7.32 14.59
C ALA A 181 14.22 -7.85 16.01
N SER A 182 15.18 -7.62 16.90
CA SER A 182 15.17 -8.15 18.28
C SER A 182 13.94 -7.72 19.08
N GLU A 183 13.59 -6.43 19.03
CA GLU A 183 12.42 -5.87 19.71
C GLU A 183 11.11 -6.48 19.18
N LEU A 184 10.94 -6.56 17.85
CA LEU A 184 9.76 -7.19 17.25
C LEU A 184 9.60 -8.64 17.71
N ARG A 185 10.69 -9.40 17.72
CA ARG A 185 10.69 -10.80 18.13
C ARG A 185 10.34 -10.97 19.60
N GLU A 186 10.88 -10.13 20.47
CA GLU A 186 10.56 -10.12 21.90
C GLU A 186 9.08 -9.78 22.14
N ARG A 187 8.58 -8.71 21.52
CA ARG A 187 7.18 -8.29 21.61
C ARG A 187 6.23 -9.35 21.09
N LEU A 188 6.51 -9.99 19.97
CA LEU A 188 5.69 -11.08 19.42
C LEU A 188 5.76 -12.35 20.30
N GLY A 189 6.92 -12.63 20.89
CA GLY A 189 7.05 -13.72 21.87
C GLY A 189 6.22 -13.49 23.13
N ALA A 190 6.25 -12.29 23.67
CA ALA A 190 5.42 -11.89 24.82
C ALA A 190 3.91 -11.91 24.47
N LEU A 191 3.56 -11.44 23.27
CA LEU A 191 2.18 -11.47 22.76
C LEU A 191 1.60 -12.88 22.72
N TRP A 192 2.37 -13.88 22.30
CA TRP A 192 1.91 -15.27 22.24
C TRP A 192 1.41 -15.79 23.58
N ALA A 193 2.07 -15.41 24.67
CA ALA A 193 1.71 -15.80 26.02
C ALA A 193 0.64 -14.90 26.68
N ALA A 194 0.32 -13.76 26.08
CA ALA A 194 -0.64 -12.81 26.64
C ALA A 194 -2.08 -13.35 26.54
N LYS A 195 -2.94 -12.92 27.49
CA LYS A 195 -4.36 -13.27 27.55
C LYS A 195 -5.23 -12.02 27.46
N GLY A 196 -6.47 -12.21 26.98
CA GLY A 196 -7.48 -11.15 26.95
C GLY A 196 -7.14 -10.01 25.99
N VAL A 197 -6.31 -10.22 24.97
CA VAL A 197 -5.93 -9.21 23.98
C VAL A 197 -6.99 -9.12 22.90
N ASN A 198 -7.53 -7.92 22.70
CA ASN A 198 -8.45 -7.65 21.60
C ASN A 198 -7.68 -7.15 20.36
N PHE A 199 -7.90 -7.79 19.22
CA PHE A 199 -7.28 -7.44 17.96
C PHE A 199 -8.23 -6.64 17.06
N ARG A 200 -7.76 -5.49 16.59
CA ARG A 200 -8.47 -4.70 15.57
C ARG A 200 -7.93 -5.08 14.19
N ILE A 201 -8.69 -5.89 13.47
CA ILE A 201 -8.32 -6.33 12.13
C ILE A 201 -8.67 -5.22 11.12
N SER A 202 -7.72 -4.81 10.29
CA SER A 202 -7.90 -3.78 9.27
C SER A 202 -7.41 -4.17 7.88
N GLU A 203 -6.55 -5.19 7.77
CA GLU A 203 -5.90 -5.63 6.51
C GLU A 203 -5.20 -4.51 5.70
N GLU A 204 -4.96 -3.37 6.33
CA GLU A 204 -4.47 -2.16 5.67
C GLU A 204 -3.15 -2.37 4.92
N GLY A 205 -2.15 -2.92 5.60
CA GLY A 205 -0.85 -3.18 5.00
C GLY A 205 -0.91 -4.15 3.83
N ARG A 206 -1.83 -5.12 3.86
CA ARG A 206 -2.04 -6.08 2.78
C ARG A 206 -2.61 -5.42 1.53
N SER A 207 -3.65 -4.61 1.69
CA SER A 207 -4.29 -3.92 0.56
C SER A 207 -3.32 -2.97 -0.14
N LEU A 208 -2.59 -2.17 0.63
CA LEU A 208 -1.55 -1.29 0.11
C LEU A 208 -0.47 -2.07 -0.65
N TYR A 209 0.03 -3.15 -0.07
CA TYR A 209 1.04 -3.97 -0.71
C TYR A 209 0.55 -4.62 -2.01
N ASN A 210 -0.63 -5.22 -2.00
CA ASN A 210 -1.22 -5.84 -3.19
C ASN A 210 -1.37 -4.83 -4.33
N PHE A 211 -1.76 -3.59 -4.01
CA PHE A 211 -1.85 -2.52 -4.98
C PHE A 211 -0.48 -2.17 -5.58
N LEU A 212 0.52 -1.94 -4.74
CA LEU A 212 1.86 -1.56 -5.17
C LEU A 212 2.58 -2.70 -5.93
N ALA A 213 2.45 -3.95 -5.47
CA ALA A 213 3.07 -5.11 -6.09
C ALA A 213 2.36 -5.59 -7.36
N GLY A 214 1.04 -5.42 -7.45
CA GLY A 214 0.23 -5.88 -8.58
C GLY A 214 0.64 -5.28 -9.92
N ARG A 215 1.09 -4.02 -9.90
CA ARG A 215 1.52 -3.28 -11.10
C ARG A 215 2.90 -3.68 -11.62
N GLY A 216 3.82 -4.07 -10.73
CA GLY A 216 5.19 -4.41 -11.08
C GLY A 216 5.37 -5.79 -11.70
N ARG A 217 4.42 -6.70 -11.51
CA ARG A 217 4.57 -8.12 -11.86
C ARG A 217 4.11 -8.50 -13.26
N ILE A 218 3.28 -7.70 -13.91
CA ILE A 218 2.73 -8.02 -15.22
C ILE A 218 3.79 -7.79 -16.31
N GLY A 219 4.52 -8.85 -16.67
CA GLY A 219 5.37 -8.91 -17.86
C GLY A 219 6.67 -8.09 -17.81
N ARG A 220 7.08 -7.53 -16.66
CA ARG A 220 8.29 -6.73 -16.54
C ARG A 220 9.36 -7.42 -15.68
N ARG A 221 10.46 -7.81 -16.30
CA ARG A 221 11.64 -8.39 -15.64
C ARG A 221 12.36 -7.43 -14.68
N PHE A 222 12.10 -6.12 -14.79
CA PHE A 222 12.75 -5.05 -14.03
C PHE A 222 11.74 -4.06 -13.45
N ALA A 223 10.68 -4.58 -12.83
CA ALA A 223 9.78 -3.73 -12.06
C ALA A 223 10.54 -3.07 -10.90
N MET A 224 10.19 -1.82 -10.58
CA MET A 224 10.72 -1.13 -9.41
C MET A 224 10.45 -1.97 -8.15
N ARG A 225 11.39 -1.98 -7.24
CA ARG A 225 11.23 -2.66 -5.95
C ARG A 225 10.07 -2.01 -5.18
N PHE A 226 9.44 -2.78 -4.30
CA PHE A 226 8.32 -2.30 -3.49
C PHE A 226 8.61 -0.94 -2.84
N TRP A 227 9.74 -0.80 -2.16
CA TRP A 227 10.15 0.46 -1.52
C TRP A 227 10.48 1.59 -2.49
N GLU A 228 10.93 1.30 -3.69
CA GLU A 228 11.13 2.29 -4.75
C GLU A 228 9.79 2.73 -5.35
N ALA A 229 8.85 1.80 -5.49
CA ALA A 229 7.50 2.08 -5.96
C ALA A 229 6.68 2.88 -4.93
N GLU A 230 6.86 2.61 -3.65
CA GLU A 230 6.24 3.37 -2.56
C GLU A 230 6.85 4.76 -2.42
N SER A 231 8.13 4.91 -2.73
CA SER A 231 8.86 6.17 -2.60
C SER A 231 8.67 7.16 -3.74
N THR A 232 7.90 6.84 -4.79
CA THR A 232 7.69 7.73 -5.95
C THR A 232 6.26 7.72 -6.46
N LEU A 233 5.80 8.88 -6.90
CA LEU A 233 4.51 9.03 -7.59
C LEU A 233 4.57 8.52 -9.04
N GLY A 234 5.72 8.64 -9.70
CA GLY A 234 5.94 8.29 -11.10
C GLY A 234 6.24 9.52 -11.97
N ARG A 235 7.15 9.36 -12.93
CA ARG A 235 7.59 10.47 -13.82
C ARG A 235 6.50 10.95 -14.78
N GLU A 236 5.56 10.09 -15.09
CA GLU A 236 4.43 10.34 -15.97
C GLU A 236 3.34 11.19 -15.32
N ARG A 237 3.39 11.37 -14.00
CA ARG A 237 2.33 12.03 -13.23
C ARG A 237 2.65 13.48 -12.94
N GLU A 238 1.60 14.28 -12.91
CA GLU A 238 1.65 15.69 -12.58
C GLU A 238 0.79 15.96 -11.32
N LEU A 239 1.46 16.35 -10.25
CA LEU A 239 0.83 16.74 -9.01
C LEU A 239 0.74 18.26 -8.92
N LEU A 240 -0.47 18.78 -8.97
CA LEU A 240 -0.77 20.20 -8.81
C LEU A 240 -1.14 20.46 -7.34
N ILE A 241 -0.40 21.33 -6.67
CA ILE A 241 -0.64 21.65 -5.25
C ILE A 241 -1.23 23.03 -5.16
N ILE A 242 -2.41 23.14 -4.52
CA ILE A 242 -3.01 24.42 -4.13
C ILE A 242 -2.70 24.65 -2.67
N LEU A 243 -2.03 25.76 -2.38
CA LEU A 243 -1.62 26.16 -1.05
C LEU A 243 -2.47 27.35 -0.59
N CYS A 244 -3.24 27.19 0.47
CA CYS A 244 -4.07 28.26 1.01
C CYS A 244 -4.30 28.07 2.51
N LYS A 245 -4.20 29.17 3.27
CA LYS A 245 -4.49 29.17 4.71
C LYS A 245 -5.99 29.27 4.99
N LYS A 246 -6.74 30.00 4.16
CA LYS A 246 -8.20 30.04 4.19
C LYS A 246 -8.75 28.86 3.39
N TRP A 247 -9.04 27.74 4.08
CA TRP A 247 -9.42 26.49 3.42
C TRP A 247 -10.69 26.62 2.57
N HIS A 248 -11.66 27.42 3.00
CA HIS A 248 -12.89 27.64 2.26
C HIS A 248 -12.63 28.32 0.90
N VAL A 249 -11.64 29.21 0.80
CA VAL A 249 -11.23 29.84 -0.45
C VAL A 249 -10.65 28.78 -1.42
N ALA A 250 -9.71 27.97 -0.94
CA ALA A 250 -9.16 26.89 -1.76
C ALA A 250 -10.25 25.88 -2.20
N LYS A 251 -11.19 25.55 -1.33
CA LYS A 251 -12.32 24.67 -1.67
C LYS A 251 -13.20 25.27 -2.77
N ARG A 252 -13.44 26.58 -2.77
CA ARG A 252 -14.15 27.27 -3.85
C ARG A 252 -13.38 27.23 -5.17
N VAL A 253 -12.06 27.45 -5.12
CA VAL A 253 -11.19 27.31 -6.30
C VAL A 253 -11.30 25.89 -6.87
N VAL A 254 -11.16 24.88 -6.03
CA VAL A 254 -11.25 23.46 -6.43
C VAL A 254 -12.63 23.12 -6.97
N ASP A 255 -13.70 23.57 -6.32
CA ASP A 255 -15.08 23.34 -6.81
C ASP A 255 -15.27 23.95 -8.20
N ARG A 256 -14.74 25.15 -8.42
CA ARG A 256 -14.81 25.77 -9.75
C ARG A 256 -14.01 25.01 -10.79
N ILE A 257 -12.78 24.58 -10.47
CA ILE A 257 -11.95 23.77 -11.34
C ILE A 257 -12.66 22.46 -11.72
N ARG A 258 -13.28 21.77 -10.77
CA ARG A 258 -14.04 20.54 -11.03
C ARG A 258 -15.24 20.77 -11.98
N LYS A 259 -15.86 21.95 -11.95
CA LYS A 259 -16.99 22.30 -12.80
C LYS A 259 -16.60 22.70 -14.22
N THR A 260 -15.38 23.22 -14.39
CA THR A 260 -14.90 23.78 -15.66
C THR A 260 -13.85 22.90 -16.36
N THR A 261 -13.31 21.89 -15.66
CA THR A 261 -12.27 21.01 -16.20
C THR A 261 -12.49 19.57 -15.74
N ASP A 262 -11.82 18.62 -16.42
CA ASP A 262 -11.82 17.19 -16.02
C ASP A 262 -10.66 16.85 -15.06
N ILE A 263 -10.00 17.86 -14.44
CA ILE A 263 -8.87 17.62 -13.52
C ILE A 263 -9.39 17.11 -12.19
N ALA A 264 -8.98 15.90 -11.82
CA ALA A 264 -9.30 15.34 -10.52
C ALA A 264 -8.68 16.17 -9.39
N ALA A 265 -9.41 16.42 -8.32
CA ALA A 265 -8.93 17.22 -7.21
C ALA A 265 -9.36 16.64 -5.87
N VAL A 266 -8.49 16.72 -4.86
CA VAL A 266 -8.76 16.30 -3.49
C VAL A 266 -8.39 17.44 -2.53
N GLU A 267 -9.36 17.82 -1.70
CA GLU A 267 -9.22 18.93 -0.77
C GLU A 267 -8.52 18.46 0.51
N TYR A 268 -7.60 19.25 1.03
CA TYR A 268 -6.93 19.11 2.34
C TYR A 268 -6.73 17.67 2.85
N LEU A 269 -6.30 16.81 1.95
CA LEU A 269 -6.06 15.38 2.15
C LEU A 269 -5.25 15.08 3.43
N PHE A 270 -4.31 15.94 3.77
CA PHE A 270 -3.40 15.76 4.91
C PHE A 270 -3.73 16.64 6.13
N ASN A 271 -4.83 17.37 6.08
CA ASN A 271 -5.18 18.33 7.13
C ASN A 271 -6.60 18.12 7.69
N GLU A 272 -7.51 17.56 6.90
CA GLU A 272 -8.91 17.40 7.28
C GLU A 272 -9.27 15.90 7.40
N GLU A 273 -9.72 15.46 8.58
CA GLU A 273 -10.05 14.05 8.81
C GLU A 273 -11.20 13.59 7.92
N ASN A 274 -12.23 14.43 7.79
CA ASN A 274 -13.47 14.09 7.07
C ASN A 274 -13.42 14.39 5.57
N THR A 275 -12.23 14.55 4.99
CA THR A 275 -12.10 14.66 3.54
C THR A 275 -12.73 13.44 2.87
N PRO A 276 -13.68 13.61 1.94
CA PRO A 276 -14.30 12.48 1.25
C PRO A 276 -13.27 11.80 0.34
N LEU A 277 -12.91 10.56 0.69
CA LEU A 277 -11.94 9.75 -0.03
C LEU A 277 -12.55 8.41 -0.38
N PRO A 278 -12.16 7.81 -1.52
CA PRO A 278 -12.53 6.44 -1.84
C PRO A 278 -11.92 5.46 -0.83
N ASP A 279 -12.46 4.26 -0.77
CA ASP A 279 -11.84 3.18 0.00
C ASP A 279 -10.53 2.74 -0.68
N LEU A 280 -9.43 2.99 0.00
CA LEU A 280 -8.06 2.67 -0.45
C LEU A 280 -7.41 1.64 0.49
N GLY A 281 -8.24 0.71 1.04
CA GLY A 281 -7.76 -0.37 1.90
C GLY A 281 -7.32 0.09 3.31
N GLY A 282 -7.91 1.18 3.80
CA GLY A 282 -7.71 1.69 5.16
C GLY A 282 -6.58 2.72 5.31
N ILE A 283 -5.78 2.96 4.28
CA ILE A 283 -4.71 3.99 4.30
C ILE A 283 -5.30 5.41 4.45
N GLN A 284 -6.51 5.62 3.95
CA GLN A 284 -7.24 6.91 4.02
C GLN A 284 -7.86 7.19 5.40
N ALA A 285 -7.91 6.22 6.32
CA ALA A 285 -8.77 6.24 7.49
C ALA A 285 -8.37 7.27 8.57
N SER A 286 -7.13 7.74 8.61
CA SER A 286 -6.68 8.76 9.56
C SER A 286 -5.58 9.64 8.98
N LEU A 287 -5.47 10.88 9.49
CA LEU A 287 -4.42 11.83 9.07
C LEU A 287 -3.01 11.26 9.28
N SER A 288 -2.78 10.58 10.39
CA SER A 288 -1.49 9.94 10.70
C SER A 288 -1.09 8.91 9.63
N LYS A 289 -2.02 8.09 9.18
CA LYS A 289 -1.78 7.09 8.14
C LYS A 289 -1.56 7.76 6.78
N ARG A 290 -2.39 8.74 6.43
CA ARG A 290 -2.26 9.52 5.19
C ARG A 290 -0.89 10.20 5.11
N THR A 291 -0.43 10.82 6.20
CA THR A 291 0.88 11.49 6.26
C THR A 291 2.03 10.49 6.19
N ARG A 292 1.93 9.36 6.90
CA ARG A 292 2.95 8.31 6.90
C ARG A 292 3.16 7.70 5.51
N HIS A 293 2.07 7.45 4.78
CA HIS A 293 2.08 6.80 3.47
C HIS A 293 1.73 7.78 2.33
N ARG A 294 2.09 9.05 2.48
CA ARG A 294 1.63 10.17 1.62
C ARG A 294 1.83 9.94 0.13
N ARG A 295 2.98 9.46 -0.30
CA ARG A 295 3.25 9.21 -1.72
C ARG A 295 2.45 8.02 -2.25
N ALA A 296 2.37 6.94 -1.47
CA ALA A 296 1.56 5.79 -1.81
C ALA A 296 0.08 6.16 -1.93
N LEU A 297 -0.45 6.93 -0.97
CA LEU A 297 -1.82 7.41 -0.97
C LEU A 297 -2.14 8.25 -2.21
N VAL A 298 -1.29 9.25 -2.52
CA VAL A 298 -1.46 10.10 -3.71
C VAL A 298 -1.38 9.27 -4.99
N ARG A 299 -0.45 8.30 -5.06
CA ARG A 299 -0.36 7.37 -6.18
C ARG A 299 -1.62 6.52 -6.34
N MET A 300 -2.20 6.01 -5.24
CA MET A 300 -3.45 5.27 -5.27
C MET A 300 -4.62 6.12 -5.76
N LEU A 301 -4.64 7.41 -5.41
CA LEU A 301 -5.65 8.35 -5.89
C LEU A 301 -5.53 8.60 -7.40
N PHE A 302 -4.31 8.79 -7.94
CA PHE A 302 -4.10 8.85 -9.39
C PHE A 302 -4.67 7.63 -10.12
N ASP A 303 -4.47 6.45 -9.54
CA ASP A 303 -4.95 5.20 -10.12
C ASP A 303 -6.47 5.04 -10.01
N TYR A 304 -7.04 5.44 -8.87
CA TYR A 304 -8.48 5.41 -8.65
C TYR A 304 -9.21 6.31 -9.65
N PHE A 305 -8.73 7.56 -9.81
CA PHE A 305 -9.31 8.52 -10.76
C PHE A 305 -8.91 8.24 -12.21
N LYS A 306 -8.02 7.27 -12.46
CA LYS A 306 -7.51 6.93 -13.80
C LYS A 306 -6.94 8.14 -14.55
N THR A 307 -6.20 8.98 -13.86
CA THR A 307 -5.62 10.22 -14.37
C THR A 307 -4.12 10.26 -14.13
N ASP A 308 -3.40 10.99 -14.96
CA ASP A 308 -1.99 11.31 -14.74
C ASP A 308 -1.81 12.74 -14.21
N ARG A 309 -2.90 13.47 -13.97
CA ARG A 309 -2.91 14.84 -13.49
C ARG A 309 -3.95 15.04 -12.39
N MET A 310 -3.51 15.54 -11.22
CA MET A 310 -4.41 15.69 -10.07
C MET A 310 -4.01 16.89 -9.19
N ILE A 311 -5.02 17.52 -8.60
CA ILE A 311 -4.86 18.61 -7.63
C ILE A 311 -4.99 18.08 -6.20
N VAL A 312 -4.13 18.58 -5.30
CA VAL A 312 -4.23 18.38 -3.85
C VAL A 312 -4.09 19.72 -3.15
N CYS A 313 -5.01 20.01 -2.20
CA CYS A 313 -4.87 21.19 -1.33
C CYS A 313 -4.02 20.86 -0.10
N ILE A 314 -3.08 21.73 0.24
CA ILE A 314 -2.19 21.61 1.40
C ILE A 314 -2.23 22.90 2.21
N ASN A 315 -2.19 22.77 3.54
CA ASN A 315 -2.04 23.92 4.44
C ASN A 315 -0.58 24.43 4.43
N PRO A 316 -0.31 25.74 4.39
CA PRO A 316 1.04 26.31 4.43
C PRO A 316 1.92 25.81 5.59
N GLY A 317 1.33 25.52 6.74
CA GLY A 317 2.06 24.93 7.87
C GLY A 317 2.71 23.56 7.59
N ASN A 318 2.34 22.86 6.51
CA ASN A 318 2.86 21.53 6.15
C ASN A 318 4.00 21.60 5.12
N ILE A 319 4.96 22.49 5.30
CA ILE A 319 6.09 22.69 4.37
C ILE A 319 6.88 21.39 4.12
N GLU A 320 6.95 20.48 5.09
CA GLU A 320 7.62 19.18 4.94
C GLU A 320 6.97 18.30 3.86
N LEU A 321 5.64 18.36 3.70
CA LEU A 321 4.95 17.68 2.62
C LEU A 321 5.32 18.26 1.25
N LEU A 322 5.47 19.58 1.17
CA LEU A 322 5.91 20.26 -0.06
C LEU A 322 7.31 19.78 -0.46
N HIS A 323 8.26 19.82 0.48
CA HIS A 323 9.63 19.35 0.25
C HIS A 323 9.63 17.88 -0.23
N ASP A 324 8.80 17.03 0.37
CA ASP A 324 8.73 15.63 0.00
C ASP A 324 8.16 15.42 -1.41
N PHE A 325 7.10 16.14 -1.78
CA PHE A 325 6.52 16.03 -3.12
C PHE A 325 7.40 16.66 -4.21
N PHE A 326 8.05 17.78 -3.93
CA PHE A 326 9.01 18.38 -4.88
C PHE A 326 10.31 17.59 -5.01
N ALA A 327 10.68 16.80 -4.01
CA ALA A 327 11.82 15.86 -4.11
C ALA A 327 11.48 14.58 -4.89
N ASP A 328 10.21 14.33 -5.20
CA ASP A 328 9.79 13.20 -6.03
C ASP A 328 10.17 13.39 -7.51
N ARG A 329 10.07 12.32 -8.28
CA ARG A 329 10.35 12.33 -9.71
C ARG A 329 9.15 12.73 -10.56
N SER A 330 8.00 12.92 -9.96
CA SER A 330 6.80 13.43 -10.63
C SER A 330 6.95 14.91 -11.00
N LYS A 331 6.14 15.36 -11.92
CA LYS A 331 6.02 16.81 -12.19
C LYS A 331 5.16 17.40 -11.08
N THR A 332 5.72 18.36 -10.34
CA THR A 332 5.00 19.03 -9.25
C THR A 332 4.99 20.52 -9.49
N ALA A 333 3.81 21.14 -9.38
CA ALA A 333 3.65 22.59 -9.50
C ALA A 333 2.84 23.12 -8.31
N LEU A 334 3.13 24.34 -7.89
CA LEU A 334 2.52 24.98 -6.73
C LEU A 334 1.74 26.23 -7.15
N LEU A 335 0.49 26.35 -6.68
CA LEU A 335 -0.31 27.56 -6.74
C LEU A 335 -0.55 28.06 -5.31
N GLU A 336 0.03 29.19 -4.94
CA GLU A 336 -0.31 29.90 -3.73
C GLU A 336 -1.61 30.69 -3.95
N VAL A 337 -2.59 30.51 -3.08
CA VAL A 337 -3.78 31.36 -3.01
C VAL A 337 -3.58 32.35 -1.87
N GLU A 338 -3.20 33.56 -2.24
CA GLU A 338 -2.91 34.66 -1.31
C GLU A 338 -4.21 35.37 -0.91
N CYS A 339 -4.56 35.29 0.38
CA CYS A 339 -5.74 35.91 0.97
C CYS A 339 -5.35 37.01 1.93
N ASN A 340 -6.19 38.02 2.06
CA ASN A 340 -6.10 39.02 3.13
C ASN A 340 -6.63 38.41 4.44
N TYR A 341 -5.98 38.70 5.54
CA TYR A 341 -6.39 38.27 6.88
C TYR A 341 -6.88 39.45 7.68
N ASP A 342 -8.19 39.56 7.86
CA ASP A 342 -8.77 40.54 8.76
C ASP A 342 -8.64 40.10 10.22
N ASP A 343 -8.99 41.01 11.13
CA ASP A 343 -8.86 40.77 12.56
C ASP A 343 -9.78 39.66 13.06
N ASP A 344 -10.97 39.51 12.47
CA ASP A 344 -11.92 38.44 12.84
C ASP A 344 -11.39 37.07 12.47
N TYR A 345 -10.80 36.92 11.28
CA TYR A 345 -10.13 35.69 10.88
C TYR A 345 -8.95 35.34 11.81
N LEU A 346 -8.12 36.35 12.17
CA LEU A 346 -6.98 36.17 13.07
C LEU A 346 -7.41 35.76 14.48
N LEU A 347 -8.46 36.36 15.02
CA LEU A 347 -9.06 35.97 16.30
C LEU A 347 -9.56 34.52 16.27
N GLY A 348 -10.31 34.16 15.25
CA GLY A 348 -10.76 32.77 15.03
C GLY A 348 -9.59 31.80 14.84
N HIS A 349 -8.50 32.23 14.20
CA HIS A 349 -7.30 31.44 14.05
C HIS A 349 -6.60 31.20 15.39
N ALA A 350 -6.49 32.21 16.27
CA ALA A 350 -5.93 32.06 17.62
C ALA A 350 -6.63 30.94 18.41
N LEU A 351 -7.95 30.91 18.34
CA LEU A 351 -8.76 29.87 18.99
C LEU A 351 -8.50 28.46 18.37
N ARG A 352 -8.47 28.38 17.05
CA ARG A 352 -8.25 27.10 16.33
C ARG A 352 -6.89 26.47 16.60
N VAL A 353 -5.84 27.30 16.77
CA VAL A 353 -4.48 26.77 17.04
C VAL A 353 -4.18 26.63 18.54
N GLY A 354 -5.15 26.96 19.43
CA GLY A 354 -5.02 26.83 20.88
C GLY A 354 -4.16 27.90 21.55
N LEU A 355 -3.88 29.00 20.88
CA LEU A 355 -3.19 30.17 21.48
C LEU A 355 -4.12 30.97 22.41
N ALA A 356 -5.41 30.80 22.23
CA ALA A 356 -6.42 31.38 23.07
C ALA A 356 -7.55 30.37 23.33
N GLY A 357 -8.25 30.50 24.45
CA GLY A 357 -9.44 29.73 24.78
C GLY A 357 -10.68 30.62 24.85
N GLU A 358 -11.87 30.00 24.96
CA GLU A 358 -13.16 30.68 25.03
C GLU A 358 -13.22 31.71 26.19
N MET A 359 -12.42 31.52 27.26
CA MET A 359 -12.34 32.41 28.43
C MET A 359 -11.27 33.48 28.30
N THR A 360 -10.55 33.58 27.18
CA THR A 360 -9.48 34.57 27.00
C THR A 360 -10.12 35.95 26.79
N PRO A 361 -9.75 36.99 27.63
CA PRO A 361 -10.29 38.32 27.47
C PRO A 361 -10.02 38.91 26.08
N GLU A 362 -10.97 39.65 25.53
CA GLU A 362 -10.89 40.25 24.20
C GLU A 362 -9.65 41.15 24.03
N ASP A 363 -9.32 41.97 25.08
CA ASP A 363 -8.12 42.80 25.04
C ASP A 363 -6.82 41.99 24.92
N THR A 364 -6.78 40.82 25.50
CA THR A 364 -5.64 39.90 25.35
C THR A 364 -5.57 39.30 23.95
N LEU A 365 -6.71 38.90 23.40
CA LEU A 365 -6.83 38.44 22.03
C LEU A 365 -6.36 39.49 21.02
N ARG A 366 -6.80 40.73 21.18
CA ARG A 366 -6.40 41.85 20.30
C ARG A 366 -4.90 42.13 20.35
N ARG A 367 -4.23 41.90 21.49
CA ARG A 367 -2.76 42.02 21.61
C ARG A 367 -2.01 40.93 20.87
N LEU A 368 -2.64 39.80 20.61
CA LEU A 368 -2.05 38.69 19.83
C LEU A 368 -2.10 38.92 18.31
N LEU A 369 -3.01 39.78 17.82
CA LEU A 369 -3.22 39.99 16.38
C LEU A 369 -1.94 40.29 15.58
N PRO A 370 -1.04 41.25 16.04
CA PRO A 370 0.18 41.51 15.28
C PRO A 370 1.09 40.28 15.16
N THR A 371 1.24 39.55 16.27
CA THR A 371 2.06 38.29 16.27
C THR A 371 1.48 37.25 15.34
N MET A 372 0.17 37.07 15.39
CA MET A 372 -0.49 36.11 14.54
C MET A 372 -0.38 36.45 13.05
N ARG A 373 -0.51 37.72 12.71
CA ARG A 373 -0.31 38.19 11.34
C ARG A 373 1.11 37.90 10.87
N GLN A 374 2.10 38.18 11.71
CA GLN A 374 3.50 37.94 11.46
C GLN A 374 3.80 36.45 11.32
N ASP A 375 3.18 35.58 12.14
CA ASP A 375 3.36 34.12 12.04
C ASP A 375 2.81 33.57 10.72
N LEU A 376 1.65 34.09 10.27
CA LEU A 376 1.09 33.67 8.97
C LEU A 376 1.94 34.14 7.77
N GLU A 377 2.44 35.38 7.84
CA GLU A 377 3.37 35.92 6.85
C GLU A 377 4.66 35.10 6.81
N PHE A 378 5.22 34.78 7.97
CA PHE A 378 6.43 33.95 8.08
C PHE A 378 6.24 32.53 7.53
N GLU A 379 5.08 31.89 7.77
CA GLU A 379 4.77 30.60 7.14
C GLU A 379 4.84 30.68 5.60
N MET A 380 4.28 31.76 5.02
CA MET A 380 4.28 31.94 3.57
C MET A 380 5.65 32.32 3.02
N ASP A 381 6.40 33.17 3.71
CA ASP A 381 7.74 33.57 3.31
C ASP A 381 8.70 32.35 3.30
N ARG A 382 8.61 31.47 4.30
CA ARG A 382 9.36 30.21 4.30
C ARG A 382 9.12 29.37 3.06
N ILE A 383 7.90 29.36 2.53
CA ILE A 383 7.54 28.61 1.32
C ILE A 383 8.11 29.30 0.09
N ARG A 384 8.01 30.62 -0.01
CA ARG A 384 8.57 31.43 -1.09
C ARG A 384 10.10 31.31 -1.16
N ASP A 385 10.75 31.35 0.00
CA ASP A 385 12.22 31.23 0.15
C ASP A 385 12.73 29.81 -0.14
N SER A 386 11.86 28.78 -0.06
CA SER A 386 12.24 27.38 -0.35
C SER A 386 12.49 27.11 -1.84
N GLY A 387 12.17 28.04 -2.73
CA GLY A 387 12.50 27.97 -4.16
C GLY A 387 11.74 26.88 -4.91
N PHE A 388 10.54 26.49 -4.49
CA PHE A 388 9.70 25.54 -5.24
C PHE A 388 9.41 26.06 -6.66
N THR A 389 9.61 25.23 -7.66
CA THR A 389 9.44 25.62 -9.07
C THR A 389 8.83 24.45 -9.86
N PRO A 390 7.78 24.67 -10.69
CA PRO A 390 7.06 25.94 -10.96
C PRO A 390 6.20 26.43 -9.78
N TYR A 391 6.10 27.73 -9.63
CA TYR A 391 5.37 28.41 -8.59
C TYR A 391 4.50 29.52 -9.19
N TYR A 392 3.23 29.51 -8.86
CA TYR A 392 2.21 30.46 -9.36
C TYR A 392 1.46 31.08 -8.20
N GLN A 393 0.83 32.24 -8.42
CA GLN A 393 0.07 32.95 -7.40
C GLN A 393 -1.32 33.34 -7.90
N LEU A 394 -2.33 33.10 -7.10
CA LEU A 394 -3.69 33.60 -7.23
C LEU A 394 -3.93 34.57 -6.07
N ARG A 395 -3.98 35.87 -6.34
CA ARG A 395 -3.96 36.90 -5.32
C ARG A 395 -5.31 37.56 -5.17
N GLN A 396 -5.77 37.74 -3.94
CA GLN A 396 -6.97 38.53 -3.65
C GLN A 396 -6.80 39.99 -4.07
N SER A 397 -5.60 40.56 -3.92
CA SER A 397 -5.25 41.91 -4.35
C SER A 397 -4.81 42.05 -5.81
N GLY A 398 -4.69 40.93 -6.53
CA GLY A 398 -4.24 40.88 -7.92
C GLY A 398 -5.34 41.28 -8.90
N THR A 399 -4.93 41.68 -10.09
CA THR A 399 -5.87 41.95 -11.18
C THR A 399 -6.44 40.64 -11.76
N ALA A 400 -7.61 40.74 -12.41
CA ALA A 400 -8.22 39.58 -13.07
C ALA A 400 -7.29 38.95 -14.12
N ASP A 401 -6.57 39.79 -14.90
CA ASP A 401 -5.64 39.33 -15.93
C ASP A 401 -4.43 38.57 -15.33
N GLU A 402 -3.83 39.11 -14.25
CA GLU A 402 -2.71 38.42 -13.55
C GLU A 402 -3.14 37.06 -12.98
N ASN A 403 -4.30 37.01 -12.34
CA ASN A 403 -4.86 35.79 -11.77
C ASN A 403 -5.21 34.77 -12.87
N THR A 404 -5.78 35.25 -13.99
CA THR A 404 -6.07 34.41 -15.18
C THR A 404 -4.79 33.82 -15.76
N ALA A 405 -3.75 34.63 -15.95
CA ALA A 405 -2.48 34.17 -16.50
C ALA A 405 -1.78 33.15 -15.59
N SER A 406 -1.89 33.31 -14.27
CA SER A 406 -1.37 32.35 -13.29
C SER A 406 -2.11 30.99 -13.36
N LEU A 407 -3.43 31.04 -13.41
CA LEU A 407 -4.28 29.84 -13.50
C LEU A 407 -4.12 29.12 -14.85
N GLU A 408 -4.02 29.87 -15.95
CA GLU A 408 -3.77 29.32 -17.29
C GLU A 408 -2.48 28.48 -17.30
N LYS A 409 -1.40 29.00 -16.76
CA LYS A 409 -0.11 28.31 -16.68
C LYS A 409 -0.13 27.15 -15.68
N PHE A 410 -0.72 27.33 -14.50
CA PHE A 410 -0.78 26.30 -13.47
C PHE A 410 -1.64 25.10 -13.90
N LEU A 411 -2.81 25.39 -14.45
CA LEU A 411 -3.76 24.36 -14.88
C LEU A 411 -3.50 23.89 -16.32
N ALA A 412 -2.66 24.57 -17.10
CA ALA A 412 -2.47 24.37 -18.54
C ALA A 412 -3.81 24.19 -19.28
N VAL A 413 -4.73 25.11 -19.05
CA VAL A 413 -6.07 25.16 -19.65
C VAL A 413 -6.19 26.38 -20.58
N PRO A 414 -7.21 26.42 -21.48
CA PRO A 414 -7.46 27.59 -22.32
C PRO A 414 -7.70 28.85 -21.46
N HIS A 415 -7.35 30.00 -22.01
CA HIS A 415 -7.48 31.31 -21.35
C HIS A 415 -8.89 31.58 -20.83
N ASP A 416 -9.92 31.27 -21.63
CA ASP A 416 -11.33 31.47 -21.23
C ASP A 416 -11.70 30.64 -19.99
N THR A 417 -11.21 29.40 -19.91
CA THR A 417 -11.42 28.53 -18.74
C THR A 417 -10.69 29.08 -17.50
N ALA A 418 -9.45 29.51 -17.66
CA ALA A 418 -8.69 30.13 -16.58
C ALA A 418 -9.36 31.41 -16.08
N LYS A 419 -9.88 32.23 -17.00
CA LYS A 419 -10.61 33.46 -16.68
C LYS A 419 -11.89 33.15 -15.92
N GLU A 420 -12.66 32.16 -16.32
CA GLU A 420 -13.88 31.73 -15.63
C GLU A 420 -13.62 31.28 -14.20
N ILE A 421 -12.45 30.69 -13.93
CA ILE A 421 -12.02 30.29 -12.58
C ILE A 421 -11.58 31.53 -11.80
N ALA A 422 -10.77 32.42 -12.38
CA ALA A 422 -10.28 33.63 -11.75
C ALA A 422 -11.40 34.60 -11.32
N GLU A 423 -12.43 34.72 -12.17
CA GLU A 423 -13.57 35.59 -11.98
C GLU A 423 -14.74 34.92 -11.22
N THR A 424 -14.48 33.82 -10.50
CA THR A 424 -15.50 33.16 -9.68
C THR A 424 -16.08 34.17 -8.66
N PRO A 425 -17.43 34.40 -8.67
CA PRO A 425 -18.05 35.30 -7.72
C PRO A 425 -17.75 34.89 -6.26
N HIS A 426 -17.49 35.89 -5.41
CA HIS A 426 -17.27 35.67 -3.97
C HIS A 426 -16.10 34.72 -3.64
N LEU A 427 -15.12 34.60 -4.53
CA LEU A 427 -14.02 33.62 -4.41
C LEU A 427 -13.26 33.79 -3.07
N PHE A 428 -12.95 35.02 -2.67
CA PHE A 428 -12.13 35.36 -1.51
C PHE A 428 -12.97 35.81 -0.26
N GLU A 429 -14.27 35.81 -0.37
CA GLU A 429 -15.14 36.21 0.79
C GLU A 429 -15.10 35.15 1.89
N ASP A 430 -15.19 35.63 3.14
CA ASP A 430 -15.23 34.77 4.35
C ASP A 430 -16.61 34.18 4.60
#